data_9272d95d3e0be77f8c2489c89c8f55ef
#
_entry.id   9272d95d3e0be77f8c2489c89c8f55ef
#
_cell.length_a   1.000
_cell.length_b   1.000
_cell.length_c   1.000
_cell.angle_alpha   90.00
_cell.angle_beta   90.00
_cell.angle_gamma   90.00
#
_symmetry.space_group_name_H-M   'P 1'
#
loop_
_entity.id
_entity.type
_entity.pdbx_description
1 polymer ?
#
loop_
_entity_poly.entity_id
_entity_poly.type
_entity_poly.pdbx_seq_one_letter_code
_entity_poly.pdbx_strand_id
1 'polypeptide(L)'
;MFLALPISWKGLLAQYAGRLHREYPGKIDVRIYDYIGLHHPVYDSMYKRRLKGYASIGYKVADVSSPALFDSLPNLDLASSEGQIFNGKTFFVPFCKDLLAAKHSIIISSPKLYHIQQNQLTDMLKNLLVNGINIIVLSKQSDQQTDYLKSLGITVNTNKTLSHSCAIIDRTIVWYGGIHLLGFSTEEDNIIKLSDSARLAAELIGALME
;
A
#
# COMPACT_ATOMS: atom_id res chain seq x y z
N MET A 1 20.46 -2.96 -5.87
CA MET A 1 20.19 -1.72 -5.11
C MET A 1 18.79 -1.25 -5.42
N PHE A 2 18.05 -0.85 -4.40
CA PHE A 2 16.72 -0.26 -4.56
C PHE A 2 16.82 1.25 -4.38
N LEU A 3 16.37 2.03 -5.36
CA LEU A 3 16.31 3.48 -5.32
C LEU A 3 14.84 3.91 -5.13
N ALA A 4 14.47 4.13 -3.88
CA ALA A 4 13.10 4.48 -3.49
C ALA A 4 12.87 6.00 -3.33
N LEU A 5 13.94 6.81 -3.43
CA LEU A 5 13.86 8.27 -3.31
C LEU A 5 14.11 8.93 -4.67
N PRO A 6 13.36 9.99 -5.00
CA PRO A 6 13.53 10.71 -6.26
C PRO A 6 14.78 11.59 -6.22
N ILE A 7 15.96 11.00 -6.40
CA ILE A 7 17.20 11.74 -6.59
C ILE A 7 17.37 12.15 -8.05
N SER A 8 17.86 13.36 -8.28
CA SER A 8 18.11 13.88 -9.63
C SER A 8 19.56 14.26 -9.88
N TRP A 9 20.41 14.20 -8.83
CA TRP A 9 21.78 14.66 -8.93
C TRP A 9 22.71 13.54 -9.43
N LYS A 10 23.36 13.80 -10.57
CA LYS A 10 24.24 12.85 -11.27
C LYS A 10 25.39 12.34 -10.40
N GLY A 11 25.99 13.21 -9.57
CA GLY A 11 27.10 12.85 -8.68
C GLY A 11 26.71 11.83 -7.61
N LEU A 12 25.54 11.99 -7.01
CA LEU A 12 25.01 11.09 -6.00
C LEU A 12 24.68 9.71 -6.57
N LEU A 13 24.11 9.68 -7.78
CA LEU A 13 23.82 8.46 -8.52
C LEU A 13 25.12 7.67 -8.81
N ALA A 14 26.15 8.36 -9.27
CA ALA A 14 27.46 7.76 -9.53
C ALA A 14 28.15 7.21 -8.26
N GLN A 15 28.00 7.89 -7.12
CA GLN A 15 28.51 7.39 -5.82
C GLN A 15 27.81 6.12 -5.37
N TYR A 16 26.48 6.05 -5.48
CA TYR A 16 25.73 4.85 -5.12
C TYR A 16 26.05 3.68 -6.05
N ALA A 17 26.07 3.94 -7.36
CA ALA A 17 26.44 2.94 -8.35
C ALA A 17 27.89 2.45 -8.16
N GLY A 18 28.82 3.35 -7.87
CA GLY A 18 30.23 3.00 -7.62
C GLY A 18 30.42 2.05 -6.43
N ARG A 19 29.60 2.16 -5.39
CA ARG A 19 29.62 1.20 -4.27
C ARG A 19 29.15 -0.19 -4.69
N LEU A 20 28.23 -0.28 -5.67
CA LEU A 20 27.74 -1.55 -6.18
C LEU A 20 28.79 -2.26 -7.06
N HIS A 21 29.71 -1.52 -7.66
CA HIS A 21 30.76 -2.08 -8.52
C HIS A 21 31.95 -2.68 -7.76
N ARG A 22 31.97 -2.59 -6.41
CA ARG A 22 33.01 -3.29 -5.64
C ARG A 22 32.92 -4.78 -5.90
N GLU A 23 34.02 -5.36 -6.30
CA GLU A 23 34.15 -6.78 -6.57
C GLU A 23 34.16 -7.57 -5.26
N TYR A 24 33.44 -8.67 -5.25
CA TYR A 24 33.54 -9.70 -4.23
C TYR A 24 33.30 -11.08 -4.86
N PRO A 25 33.87 -12.17 -4.29
CA PRO A 25 33.69 -13.51 -4.83
C PRO A 25 32.23 -13.90 -4.96
N GLY A 26 31.82 -14.38 -6.14
CA GLY A 26 30.46 -14.82 -6.42
C GLY A 26 29.53 -13.76 -7.01
N LYS A 27 30.00 -12.53 -7.21
CA LYS A 27 29.18 -11.50 -7.85
C LYS A 27 29.11 -11.71 -9.36
N ILE A 28 27.88 -11.89 -9.87
CA ILE A 28 27.63 -12.16 -11.29
C ILE A 28 27.20 -10.88 -12.02
N ASP A 29 26.34 -10.05 -11.39
CA ASP A 29 25.83 -8.81 -12.00
C ASP A 29 25.57 -7.71 -10.95
N VAL A 30 25.23 -6.52 -11.45
CA VAL A 30 24.83 -5.37 -10.62
C VAL A 30 23.51 -4.85 -11.16
N ARG A 31 22.48 -4.86 -10.31
CA ARG A 31 21.13 -4.38 -10.66
C ARG A 31 20.73 -3.21 -9.78
N ILE A 32 20.11 -2.22 -10.43
CA ILE A 32 19.48 -1.06 -9.78
C ILE A 32 17.98 -1.12 -10.08
N TYR A 33 17.17 -1.20 -9.05
CA TYR A 33 15.71 -1.10 -9.15
C TYR A 33 15.34 0.34 -8.80
N ASP A 34 14.89 1.09 -9.80
CA ASP A 34 14.53 2.51 -9.67
C ASP A 34 13.00 2.65 -9.63
N TYR A 35 12.47 3.07 -8.49
CA TYR A 35 11.04 3.29 -8.30
C TYR A 35 10.67 4.69 -8.78
N ILE A 36 9.72 4.73 -9.70
CA ILE A 36 9.26 5.96 -10.35
C ILE A 36 7.86 6.27 -9.85
N GLY A 37 7.65 7.49 -9.33
CA GLY A 37 6.31 8.02 -9.11
C GLY A 37 5.69 8.37 -10.46
N LEU A 38 4.92 7.45 -11.03
CA LEU A 38 4.17 7.70 -12.26
C LEU A 38 3.11 8.78 -12.00
N HIS A 39 2.85 9.63 -13.00
CA HIS A 39 1.83 10.69 -13.01
C HIS A 39 2.19 12.03 -12.34
N HIS A 40 3.43 12.24 -11.92
CA HIS A 40 3.86 13.55 -11.44
C HIS A 40 4.95 14.14 -12.36
N PRO A 41 4.73 15.30 -13.02
CA PRO A 41 5.67 15.86 -14.02
C PRO A 41 7.10 16.08 -13.49
N VAL A 42 7.24 16.42 -12.21
CA VAL A 42 8.55 16.61 -11.57
C VAL A 42 9.29 15.27 -11.48
N TYR A 43 8.63 14.19 -11.04
CA TYR A 43 9.25 12.88 -10.90
C TYR A 43 9.60 12.27 -12.27
N ASP A 44 8.77 12.49 -13.29
CA ASP A 44 9.08 12.09 -14.68
C ASP A 44 10.33 12.81 -15.19
N SER A 45 10.44 14.12 -14.96
CA SER A 45 11.64 14.89 -15.31
C SER A 45 12.89 14.39 -14.57
N MET A 46 12.78 14.09 -13.29
CA MET A 46 13.87 13.53 -12.47
C MET A 46 14.29 12.13 -12.97
N TYR A 47 13.34 11.30 -13.33
CA TYR A 47 13.59 9.98 -13.89
C TYR A 47 14.32 10.06 -15.24
N LYS A 48 13.87 10.91 -16.15
CA LYS A 48 14.56 11.14 -17.44
C LYS A 48 16.01 11.58 -17.27
N ARG A 49 16.29 12.39 -16.23
CA ARG A 49 17.68 12.76 -15.86
C ARG A 49 18.47 11.56 -15.33
N ARG A 50 17.85 10.72 -14.50
CA ARG A 50 18.49 9.49 -13.99
C ARG A 50 18.80 8.52 -15.11
N LEU A 51 17.92 8.32 -16.07
CA LEU A 51 18.16 7.48 -17.25
C LEU A 51 19.43 7.89 -18.01
N LYS A 52 19.62 9.21 -18.22
CA LYS A 52 20.86 9.73 -18.81
C LYS A 52 22.07 9.46 -17.92
N GLY A 53 21.90 9.57 -16.62
CA GLY A 53 22.94 9.24 -15.64
C GLY A 53 23.31 7.77 -15.68
N TYR A 54 22.37 6.85 -15.68
CA TYR A 54 22.59 5.41 -15.79
C TYR A 54 23.33 5.04 -17.08
N ALA A 55 22.87 5.56 -18.23
CA ALA A 55 23.54 5.34 -19.49
C ALA A 55 25.01 5.83 -19.48
N SER A 56 25.30 6.96 -18.83
CA SER A 56 26.66 7.52 -18.74
C SER A 56 27.64 6.70 -17.88
N ILE A 57 27.14 5.82 -17.04
CA ILE A 57 27.94 4.90 -16.17
C ILE A 57 27.80 3.44 -16.61
N GLY A 58 27.30 3.20 -17.84
CA GLY A 58 27.29 1.88 -18.48
C GLY A 58 26.11 0.99 -18.15
N TYR A 59 25.09 1.48 -17.44
CA TYR A 59 23.87 0.69 -17.20
C TYR A 59 22.92 0.71 -18.41
N LYS A 60 22.29 -0.41 -18.66
CA LYS A 60 21.21 -0.55 -19.64
C LYS A 60 19.90 -0.73 -18.91
N VAL A 61 18.83 -0.12 -19.42
CA VAL A 61 17.48 -0.40 -18.94
C VAL A 61 17.13 -1.83 -19.36
N ALA A 62 16.85 -2.69 -18.40
CA ALA A 62 16.32 -4.02 -18.68
C ALA A 62 14.86 -3.86 -19.14
N ASP A 63 14.51 -4.50 -20.24
CA ASP A 63 13.13 -4.53 -20.69
C ASP A 63 12.34 -5.44 -19.73
N VAL A 64 11.34 -4.85 -19.07
CA VAL A 64 10.52 -5.52 -18.05
C VAL A 64 9.62 -6.61 -18.66
N SER A 65 9.54 -6.68 -19.98
CA SER A 65 8.82 -7.73 -20.71
C SER A 65 9.52 -9.10 -20.67
N SER A 66 10.70 -9.22 -20.04
CA SER A 66 11.39 -10.50 -19.89
C SER A 66 11.00 -11.16 -18.54
N PRO A 67 10.34 -12.32 -18.54
CA PRO A 67 9.90 -13.03 -17.34
C PRO A 67 11.03 -13.42 -16.38
N ALA A 68 12.26 -13.46 -16.86
CA ALA A 68 13.44 -13.96 -16.14
C ALA A 68 13.85 -13.15 -14.88
N LEU A 69 13.26 -11.98 -14.63
CA LEU A 69 13.62 -11.17 -13.45
C LEU A 69 12.86 -11.61 -12.18
N PHE A 70 11.75 -12.32 -12.35
CA PHE A 70 10.88 -12.77 -11.26
C PHE A 70 10.98 -14.28 -10.96
N ASP A 71 11.64 -15.05 -11.82
CA ASP A 71 11.79 -16.50 -11.65
C ASP A 71 12.65 -16.92 -10.45
N SER A 72 13.37 -16.00 -9.82
CA SER A 72 14.19 -16.26 -8.63
C SER A 72 13.58 -15.77 -7.31
N LEU A 73 12.39 -15.16 -7.34
CA LEU A 73 11.62 -14.94 -6.12
C LEU A 73 10.77 -16.21 -5.88
N PRO A 74 10.70 -16.72 -4.64
CA PRO A 74 9.77 -17.82 -4.35
C PRO A 74 8.38 -17.36 -4.81
N ASN A 75 7.73 -18.18 -5.65
CA ASN A 75 6.44 -17.94 -6.27
C ASN A 75 5.49 -17.10 -5.38
N LEU A 76 5.63 -15.78 -5.40
CA LEU A 76 4.52 -14.92 -5.12
C LEU A 76 3.71 -14.92 -6.42
N ASP A 77 2.60 -15.64 -6.42
CA ASP A 77 1.58 -15.56 -7.45
C ASP A 77 0.96 -14.15 -7.46
N LEU A 78 1.76 -13.15 -7.85
CA LEU A 78 1.30 -11.79 -8.14
C LEU A 78 0.65 -11.71 -9.53
N ALA A 79 0.63 -12.81 -10.25
CA ALA A 79 0.16 -12.86 -11.64
C ALA A 79 -1.36 -12.76 -11.79
N SER A 80 -2.13 -12.76 -10.71
CA SER A 80 -3.60 -12.70 -10.77
C SER A 80 -4.25 -11.50 -10.07
N SER A 81 -3.51 -10.68 -9.31
CA SER A 81 -4.10 -9.51 -8.66
C SER A 81 -3.78 -8.24 -9.44
N GLU A 82 -4.75 -7.71 -10.18
CA GLU A 82 -4.66 -6.37 -10.75
C GLU A 82 -4.61 -5.34 -9.60
N GLY A 83 -3.42 -4.83 -9.31
CA GLY A 83 -3.22 -3.76 -8.34
C GLY A 83 -3.59 -2.40 -8.94
N GLN A 84 -4.44 -1.64 -8.28
CA GLN A 84 -4.79 -0.26 -8.63
C GLN A 84 -4.30 0.69 -7.55
N ILE A 85 -3.69 1.82 -7.95
CA ILE A 85 -3.20 2.85 -7.03
C ILE A 85 -4.14 4.05 -7.04
N PHE A 86 -4.51 4.51 -5.86
CA PHE A 86 -5.36 5.68 -5.64
C PHE A 86 -4.64 6.68 -4.72
N ASN A 87 -4.94 7.95 -4.85
CA ASN A 87 -4.51 9.00 -3.93
C ASN A 87 -5.66 9.48 -3.04
N GLY A 88 -5.39 10.40 -2.11
CA GLY A 88 -6.38 10.90 -1.17
C GLY A 88 -7.64 11.50 -1.80
N LYS A 89 -7.58 11.96 -3.06
CA LYS A 89 -8.75 12.47 -3.80
C LYS A 89 -9.56 11.36 -4.49
N THR A 90 -8.90 10.30 -4.96
CA THR A 90 -9.52 9.34 -5.88
C THR A 90 -9.92 8.02 -5.22
N PHE A 91 -9.43 7.73 -4.00
CA PHE A 91 -9.66 6.44 -3.34
C PHE A 91 -11.10 6.26 -2.82
N PHE A 92 -11.73 7.33 -2.35
CA PHE A 92 -12.93 7.25 -1.52
C PHE A 92 -14.10 6.57 -2.25
N VAL A 93 -14.38 6.97 -3.49
CA VAL A 93 -15.51 6.41 -4.26
C VAL A 93 -15.31 4.93 -4.58
N PRO A 94 -14.16 4.47 -5.12
CA PRO A 94 -13.89 3.05 -5.30
C PRO A 94 -13.90 2.24 -4.00
N PHE A 95 -13.38 2.80 -2.91
CA PHE A 95 -13.37 2.17 -1.60
C PHE A 95 -14.78 1.95 -1.06
N CYS A 96 -15.63 2.98 -1.12
CA CYS A 96 -17.05 2.86 -0.74
C CYS A 96 -17.79 1.82 -1.59
N LYS A 97 -17.49 1.75 -2.89
CA LYS A 97 -18.08 0.74 -3.79
C LYS A 97 -17.71 -0.68 -3.34
N ASP A 98 -16.46 -0.92 -2.99
CA ASP A 98 -16.01 -2.23 -2.51
C ASP A 98 -16.63 -2.58 -1.15
N LEU A 99 -16.73 -1.60 -0.23
CA LEU A 99 -17.42 -1.81 1.06
C LEU A 99 -18.90 -2.20 0.88
N LEU A 100 -19.62 -1.50 -0.01
CA LEU A 100 -21.02 -1.79 -0.30
C LEU A 100 -21.23 -3.15 -1.00
N ALA A 101 -20.21 -3.66 -1.68
CA ALA A 101 -20.25 -4.97 -2.32
C ALA A 101 -19.89 -6.12 -1.37
N ALA A 102 -19.48 -5.83 -0.12
CA ALA A 102 -19.13 -6.83 0.88
C ALA A 102 -20.30 -7.76 1.21
N LYS A 103 -20.01 -9.04 1.35
CA LYS A 103 -21.02 -10.09 1.60
C LYS A 103 -20.88 -10.74 2.98
N HIS A 104 -19.69 -10.72 3.56
CA HIS A 104 -19.39 -11.48 4.77
C HIS A 104 -18.66 -10.66 5.84
N SER A 105 -17.55 -10.03 5.50
CA SER A 105 -16.70 -9.42 6.52
C SER A 105 -15.87 -8.24 6.00
N ILE A 106 -15.65 -7.29 6.90
CA ILE A 106 -14.78 -6.12 6.68
C ILE A 106 -13.87 -5.98 7.89
N ILE A 107 -12.57 -5.92 7.66
CA ILE A 107 -11.57 -5.61 8.68
C ILE A 107 -10.88 -4.32 8.26
N ILE A 108 -10.90 -3.29 9.10
CA ILE A 108 -10.25 -2.01 8.84
C ILE A 108 -9.20 -1.76 9.93
N SER A 109 -7.96 -1.65 9.53
CA SER A 109 -6.86 -1.17 10.36
C SER A 109 -6.67 0.32 10.11
N SER A 110 -6.88 1.14 11.13
CA SER A 110 -6.66 2.57 11.07
C SER A 110 -5.96 3.02 12.37
N PRO A 111 -4.64 3.25 12.36
CA PRO A 111 -3.90 3.65 13.55
C PRO A 111 -4.44 4.89 14.23
N LYS A 112 -5.03 5.78 13.45
CA LYS A 112 -5.65 7.02 13.94
C LYS A 112 -7.08 7.12 13.45
N LEU A 113 -7.98 7.48 14.34
CA LEU A 113 -9.40 7.71 14.07
C LEU A 113 -9.70 9.20 14.25
N TYR A 114 -10.32 9.84 13.25
CA TYR A 114 -10.65 11.26 13.31
C TYR A 114 -12.10 11.52 12.90
N HIS A 115 -12.82 12.30 13.70
CA HIS A 115 -14.17 12.80 13.38
C HIS A 115 -15.15 11.73 12.89
N ILE A 116 -15.09 10.55 13.47
CA ILE A 116 -15.90 9.38 13.05
C ILE A 116 -17.39 9.63 13.16
N GLN A 117 -17.83 10.41 14.14
CA GLN A 117 -19.25 10.70 14.37
C GLN A 117 -19.91 11.50 13.24
N GLN A 118 -19.14 12.18 12.41
CA GLN A 118 -19.63 13.03 11.30
C GLN A 118 -19.22 12.49 9.93
N ASN A 119 -18.79 11.24 9.85
CA ASN A 119 -18.22 10.68 8.64
C ASN A 119 -19.26 9.81 7.90
N GLN A 120 -19.50 10.11 6.62
CA GLN A 120 -20.36 9.30 5.74
C GLN A 120 -20.00 7.81 5.73
N LEU A 121 -18.72 7.49 5.89
CA LEU A 121 -18.25 6.12 5.97
C LEU A 121 -18.82 5.39 7.18
N THR A 122 -18.94 6.06 8.32
CA THR A 122 -19.52 5.48 9.54
C THR A 122 -20.99 5.13 9.37
N ASP A 123 -21.76 5.97 8.71
CA ASP A 123 -23.17 5.67 8.41
C ASP A 123 -23.30 4.49 7.44
N MET A 124 -22.39 4.38 6.49
CA MET A 124 -22.29 3.21 5.60
C MET A 124 -21.96 1.93 6.39
N LEU A 125 -20.98 1.96 7.29
CA LEU A 125 -20.62 0.81 8.12
C LEU A 125 -21.80 0.37 9.02
N LYS A 126 -22.57 1.32 9.57
CA LYS A 126 -23.81 1.03 10.28
C LYS A 126 -24.81 0.23 9.45
N ASN A 127 -25.05 0.68 8.22
CA ASN A 127 -25.98 0.00 7.32
C ASN A 127 -25.49 -1.41 6.96
N LEU A 128 -24.18 -1.59 6.78
CA LEU A 128 -23.60 -2.90 6.52
C LEU A 128 -23.73 -3.85 7.71
N LEU A 129 -23.59 -3.35 8.93
CA LEU A 129 -23.85 -4.12 10.16
C LEU A 129 -25.29 -4.60 10.23
N VAL A 130 -26.25 -3.72 9.94
CA VAL A 130 -27.68 -4.08 9.91
C VAL A 130 -27.96 -5.19 8.88
N ASN A 131 -27.21 -5.19 7.78
CA ASN A 131 -27.26 -6.23 6.76
C ASN A 131 -26.49 -7.52 7.11
N GLY A 132 -25.98 -7.63 8.33
CA GLY A 132 -25.30 -8.85 8.82
C GLY A 132 -23.83 -8.97 8.46
N ILE A 133 -23.19 -7.92 7.94
CA ILE A 133 -21.76 -7.92 7.66
C ILE A 133 -20.98 -7.82 8.96
N ASN A 134 -20.02 -8.73 9.19
CA ASN A 134 -19.14 -8.66 10.35
C ASN A 134 -18.07 -7.59 10.14
N ILE A 135 -18.03 -6.57 11.02
CA ILE A 135 -17.08 -5.46 10.89
C ILE A 135 -16.17 -5.42 12.11
N ILE A 136 -14.86 -5.46 11.86
CA ILE A 136 -13.81 -5.34 12.87
C ILE A 136 -12.96 -4.12 12.53
N VAL A 137 -12.77 -3.24 13.51
CA VAL A 137 -11.86 -2.10 13.40
C VAL A 137 -10.70 -2.28 14.36
N LEU A 138 -9.48 -2.08 13.86
CA LEU A 138 -8.26 -2.08 14.64
C LEU A 138 -7.74 -0.65 14.76
N SER A 139 -7.48 -0.20 15.97
CA SER A 139 -6.95 1.13 16.27
C SER A 139 -5.73 1.04 17.18
N LYS A 140 -4.87 2.06 17.16
CA LYS A 140 -3.66 2.09 17.99
C LYS A 140 -3.96 2.31 19.47
N GLN A 141 -5.03 3.03 19.76
CA GLN A 141 -5.41 3.40 21.14
C GLN A 141 -6.93 3.37 21.31
N SER A 142 -7.36 3.23 22.54
CA SER A 142 -8.76 3.40 22.92
C SER A 142 -9.00 4.87 23.26
N ASP A 143 -10.02 5.45 22.65
CA ASP A 143 -10.43 6.83 22.82
C ASP A 143 -11.95 6.99 22.58
N GLN A 144 -12.46 8.20 22.66
CA GLN A 144 -13.86 8.50 22.44
C GLN A 144 -14.35 8.04 21.05
N GLN A 145 -13.49 8.02 20.04
CA GLN A 145 -13.84 7.58 18.68
C GLN A 145 -14.04 6.06 18.63
N THR A 146 -13.18 5.30 19.32
CA THR A 146 -13.34 3.85 19.44
C THR A 146 -14.57 3.48 20.23
N ASP A 147 -14.89 4.21 21.29
CA ASP A 147 -16.10 3.95 22.09
C ASP A 147 -17.37 4.23 21.30
N TYR A 148 -17.34 5.25 20.46
CA TYR A 148 -18.43 5.52 19.54
C TYR A 148 -18.64 4.36 18.53
N LEU A 149 -17.58 3.83 17.91
CA LEU A 149 -17.69 2.68 17.01
C LEU A 149 -18.26 1.45 17.72
N LYS A 150 -17.83 1.18 18.96
CA LYS A 150 -18.39 0.10 19.79
C LYS A 150 -19.89 0.31 20.06
N SER A 151 -20.31 1.55 20.32
CA SER A 151 -21.73 1.87 20.55
C SER A 151 -22.60 1.61 19.34
N LEU A 152 -22.02 1.58 18.13
CA LEU A 152 -22.69 1.21 16.88
C LEU A 152 -22.78 -0.31 16.66
N GLY A 153 -22.16 -1.13 17.52
CA GLY A 153 -22.05 -2.58 17.35
C GLY A 153 -20.84 -3.06 16.55
N ILE A 154 -19.91 -2.16 16.22
CA ILE A 154 -18.65 -2.53 15.55
C ILE A 154 -17.69 -3.13 16.57
N THR A 155 -17.09 -4.28 16.25
CA THR A 155 -16.01 -4.85 17.06
C THR A 155 -14.76 -4.01 16.91
N VAL A 156 -14.26 -3.44 18.02
CA VAL A 156 -13.05 -2.63 18.01
C VAL A 156 -11.97 -3.26 18.88
N ASN A 157 -10.83 -3.59 18.26
CA ASN A 157 -9.64 -4.09 18.93
C ASN A 157 -8.56 -3.01 18.94
N THR A 158 -7.79 -2.91 20.02
CA THR A 158 -6.69 -1.95 20.15
C THR A 158 -5.35 -2.68 20.16
N ASN A 159 -4.44 -2.25 19.28
CA ASN A 159 -3.08 -2.76 19.21
C ASN A 159 -2.09 -1.58 19.12
N LYS A 160 -1.26 -1.40 20.15
CA LYS A 160 -0.29 -0.29 20.25
C LYS A 160 0.79 -0.33 19.18
N THR A 161 1.07 -1.50 18.62
CA THR A 161 2.09 -1.70 17.56
C THR A 161 1.55 -1.38 16.17
N LEU A 162 0.25 -1.13 16.04
CA LEU A 162 -0.40 -0.86 14.77
C LEU A 162 0.23 0.34 14.08
N SER A 163 0.77 0.16 12.89
CA SER A 163 1.51 1.20 12.14
C SER A 163 0.96 1.47 10.74
N HIS A 164 0.17 0.55 10.20
CA HIS A 164 -0.28 0.61 8.80
C HIS A 164 -1.80 0.72 8.71
N SER A 165 -2.26 1.47 7.72
CA SER A 165 -3.67 1.53 7.34
C SER A 165 -3.95 0.48 6.27
N CYS A 166 -4.95 -0.35 6.52
CA CYS A 166 -5.43 -1.27 5.51
C CYS A 166 -6.92 -1.59 5.72
N ALA A 167 -7.58 -2.06 4.66
CA ALA A 167 -8.87 -2.70 4.76
C ALA A 167 -8.86 -4.03 4.01
N ILE A 168 -9.49 -5.03 4.60
CA ILE A 168 -9.64 -6.36 4.04
C ILE A 168 -11.13 -6.65 3.95
N ILE A 169 -11.63 -6.85 2.73
CA ILE A 169 -13.04 -7.06 2.44
C ILE A 169 -13.22 -8.49 1.93
N ASP A 170 -14.09 -9.25 2.57
CA ASP A 170 -14.42 -10.63 2.26
C ASP A 170 -13.19 -11.56 2.11
N ARG A 171 -12.07 -11.18 2.76
CA ARG A 171 -10.77 -11.90 2.68
C ARG A 171 -10.21 -12.05 1.26
N THR A 172 -10.66 -11.24 0.31
CA THR A 172 -10.22 -11.31 -1.10
C THR A 172 -9.79 -9.96 -1.64
N ILE A 173 -10.36 -8.85 -1.17
CA ILE A 173 -9.96 -7.51 -1.57
C ILE A 173 -9.14 -6.89 -0.44
N VAL A 174 -7.96 -6.37 -0.78
CA VAL A 174 -7.06 -5.71 0.15
C VAL A 174 -6.82 -4.28 -0.31
N TRP A 175 -7.08 -3.33 0.57
CA TRP A 175 -6.65 -1.94 0.45
C TRP A 175 -5.50 -1.72 1.44
N TYR A 176 -4.34 -1.26 0.97
CA TYR A 176 -3.15 -1.11 1.81
C TYR A 176 -2.36 0.14 1.44
N GLY A 177 -2.03 0.98 2.41
CA GLY A 177 -1.24 2.19 2.13
C GLY A 177 -1.16 3.20 3.25
N GLY A 178 -0.85 4.45 2.87
CA GLY A 178 -0.70 5.58 3.79
C GLY A 178 -1.99 6.29 4.16
N ILE A 179 -3.09 6.06 3.43
CA ILE A 179 -4.37 6.74 3.67
C ILE A 179 -4.99 6.24 4.97
N HIS A 180 -5.34 7.16 5.87
CA HIS A 180 -6.11 6.84 7.06
C HIS A 180 -7.57 6.62 6.70
N LEU A 181 -7.97 5.36 6.50
CA LEU A 181 -9.30 4.98 6.00
C LEU A 181 -10.46 5.48 6.87
N LEU A 182 -10.26 5.54 8.19
CA LEU A 182 -11.21 6.10 9.15
C LEU A 182 -10.70 7.42 9.75
N GLY A 183 -10.00 8.21 8.97
CA GLY A 183 -9.37 9.41 9.45
C GLY A 183 -9.25 10.49 8.38
N PHE A 184 -8.32 11.38 8.60
CA PHE A 184 -7.97 12.42 7.66
C PHE A 184 -6.87 11.92 6.72
N SER A 185 -7.02 12.11 5.42
CA SER A 185 -6.01 11.83 4.39
C SER A 185 -5.66 13.10 3.63
N THR A 186 -4.41 13.24 3.23
CA THR A 186 -3.94 14.30 2.35
C THR A 186 -3.95 13.84 0.90
N GLU A 187 -3.83 14.78 -0.04
CA GLU A 187 -3.73 14.46 -1.47
C GLU A 187 -2.47 13.66 -1.82
N GLU A 188 -1.43 13.78 -0.99
CA GLU A 188 -0.14 13.13 -1.17
C GLU A 188 -0.14 11.66 -0.68
N ASP A 189 -1.11 11.31 0.17
CA ASP A 189 -1.25 9.95 0.65
C ASP A 189 -1.73 9.03 -0.48
N ASN A 190 -1.18 7.81 -0.52
CA ASN A 190 -1.52 6.83 -1.53
C ASN A 190 -1.98 5.52 -0.88
N ILE A 191 -2.85 4.82 -1.58
CA ILE A 191 -3.33 3.50 -1.21
C ILE A 191 -3.42 2.60 -2.43
N ILE A 192 -3.08 1.34 -2.26
CA ILE A 192 -3.16 0.31 -3.30
C ILE A 192 -4.37 -0.56 -3.00
N LYS A 193 -5.17 -0.82 -4.02
CA LYS A 193 -6.20 -1.87 -4.01
C LYS A 193 -5.67 -3.09 -4.74
N LEU A 194 -5.79 -4.25 -4.13
CA LEU A 194 -5.50 -5.56 -4.71
C LEU A 194 -6.79 -6.39 -4.67
N SER A 195 -7.22 -6.88 -5.82
CA SER A 195 -8.35 -7.80 -5.96
C SER A 195 -7.85 -9.25 -6.02
N ASP A 196 -8.70 -10.21 -5.66
CA ASP A 196 -8.40 -11.65 -5.66
C ASP A 196 -7.13 -12.04 -4.88
N SER A 197 -6.87 -11.31 -3.79
CA SER A 197 -5.66 -11.42 -2.98
C SER A 197 -5.88 -12.18 -1.67
N ALA A 198 -6.53 -13.35 -1.74
CA ALA A 198 -6.91 -14.14 -0.56
C ALA A 198 -5.69 -14.54 0.32
N ARG A 199 -4.56 -14.85 -0.29
CA ARG A 199 -3.32 -15.19 0.42
C ARG A 199 -2.80 -14.00 1.21
N LEU A 200 -2.67 -12.83 0.57
CA LEU A 200 -2.21 -11.61 1.23
C LEU A 200 -3.19 -11.18 2.33
N ALA A 201 -4.49 -11.31 2.08
CA ALA A 201 -5.51 -11.04 3.10
C ALA A 201 -5.33 -11.92 4.33
N ALA A 202 -5.05 -13.22 4.15
CA ALA A 202 -4.81 -14.15 5.26
C ALA A 202 -3.54 -13.79 6.05
N GLU A 203 -2.44 -13.46 5.37
CA GLU A 203 -1.18 -13.03 5.99
C GLU A 203 -1.36 -11.73 6.80
N LEU A 204 -2.06 -10.74 6.23
CA LEU A 204 -2.35 -9.49 6.94
C LEU A 204 -3.26 -9.69 8.14
N ILE A 205 -4.29 -10.54 8.04
CA ILE A 205 -5.17 -10.86 9.17
C ILE A 205 -4.36 -11.50 10.30
N GLY A 206 -3.47 -12.45 9.99
CA GLY A 206 -2.57 -13.04 10.97
C GLY A 206 -1.75 -11.98 11.70
N ALA A 207 -1.06 -11.13 10.96
CA ALA A 207 -0.20 -10.08 11.52
C ALA A 207 -0.97 -8.99 12.30
N LEU A 208 -2.24 -8.75 12.01
CA LEU A 208 -3.06 -7.73 12.67
C LEU A 208 -3.73 -8.23 13.95
N MET A 209 -3.91 -9.54 14.09
CA MET A 209 -4.64 -10.16 15.21
C MET A 209 -3.70 -10.72 16.29
N GLU A 210 -2.39 -10.75 16.04
CA GLU A 210 -1.35 -11.01 17.05
C GLU A 210 -1.14 -9.78 17.95
#